data_0e0bd05fdd076e045712f2c214c9f449
#
_entry.id   0e0bd05fdd076e045712f2c214c9f449
#
_cell.length_a   1.000
_cell.length_b   1.000
_cell.length_c   1.000
_cell.angle_alpha   90.00
_cell.angle_beta   90.00
_cell.angle_gamma   90.00
#
_symmetry.space_group_name_H-M   'P 1'
#
loop_
_entity.id
_entity.type
_entity.pdbx_description
1 polymer ?
#
loop_
_entity_poly.entity_id
_entity_poly.type
_entity_poly.pdbx_seq_one_letter_code
_entity_poly.pdbx_strand_id
1 'polypeptide(L)'
;VSAGQSRPTLEIAVTSAAGARVARDHGADRVELCTGLELGGLTPSAALVESVAAVGTPAQVLVRCRPGDFVHDAEEIALMTAEVRSVIASGARGVVIGALTAEGTLDVEAVARLRDAAREADPAAEVTLHRAIDVAADPVGTAALLPALGLTRVLTSGGAPAAGQGL
;
A
#
# COMPACT_ATOMS: atom_id res chain seq x y z
N VAL A 1 32.66 -12.39 -11.65
CA VAL A 1 32.01 -12.30 -10.34
C VAL A 1 30.53 -12.25 -10.62
N SER A 2 29.82 -13.39 -10.46
CA SER A 2 28.38 -13.49 -10.64
C SER A 2 27.72 -12.67 -9.54
N ALA A 3 27.04 -11.60 -9.89
CA ALA A 3 26.13 -10.93 -8.98
C ALA A 3 25.03 -11.94 -8.62
N GLY A 4 25.01 -12.38 -7.37
CA GLY A 4 23.98 -13.30 -6.89
C GLY A 4 22.61 -12.69 -7.17
N GLN A 5 21.82 -13.32 -8.03
CA GLN A 5 20.43 -12.93 -8.26
C GLN A 5 19.69 -13.18 -6.93
N SER A 6 19.39 -12.10 -6.20
CA SER A 6 18.50 -12.19 -5.06
C SER A 6 17.13 -12.67 -5.57
N ARG A 7 16.55 -13.69 -4.93
CA ARG A 7 15.19 -14.12 -5.27
C ARG A 7 14.21 -12.94 -5.13
N PRO A 8 13.14 -12.90 -5.93
CA PRO A 8 12.08 -11.92 -5.74
C PRO A 8 11.52 -11.99 -4.32
N THR A 9 11.17 -10.84 -3.75
CA THR A 9 10.46 -10.77 -2.48
C THR A 9 9.02 -11.23 -2.65
N LEU A 10 8.57 -12.15 -1.82
CA LEU A 10 7.19 -12.64 -1.81
C LEU A 10 6.37 -11.85 -0.79
N GLU A 11 5.36 -11.15 -1.28
CA GLU A 11 4.35 -10.45 -0.47
C GLU A 11 2.98 -11.10 -0.67
N ILE A 12 2.27 -11.37 0.41
CA ILE A 12 0.95 -12.02 0.39
C ILE A 12 -0.09 -11.09 1.00
N ALA A 13 -1.17 -10.84 0.27
CA ALA A 13 -2.33 -10.12 0.79
C ALA A 13 -3.04 -10.95 1.86
N VAL A 14 -3.31 -10.34 3.01
CA VAL A 14 -3.94 -11.00 4.15
C VAL A 14 -4.99 -10.09 4.79
N THR A 15 -5.99 -10.70 5.44
CA THR A 15 -7.06 -9.99 6.14
C THR A 15 -7.15 -10.37 7.62
N SER A 16 -6.18 -11.12 8.13
CA SER A 16 -6.18 -11.61 9.52
C SER A 16 -4.78 -12.00 10.00
N ALA A 17 -4.58 -12.03 11.31
CA ALA A 17 -3.36 -12.56 11.92
C ALA A 17 -3.16 -14.07 11.64
N ALA A 18 -4.25 -14.83 11.46
CA ALA A 18 -4.15 -16.23 11.05
C ALA A 18 -3.57 -16.35 9.64
N GLY A 19 -4.07 -15.53 8.68
CA GLY A 19 -3.52 -15.46 7.34
C GLY A 19 -2.05 -15.04 7.31
N ALA A 20 -1.66 -14.06 8.14
CA ALA A 20 -0.28 -13.62 8.26
C ALA A 20 0.64 -14.73 8.79
N ARG A 21 0.20 -15.54 9.78
CA ARG A 21 0.95 -16.71 10.24
C ARG A 21 1.15 -17.74 9.13
N VAL A 22 0.08 -18.06 8.41
CA VAL A 22 0.17 -19.01 7.27
C VAL A 22 1.15 -18.50 6.22
N ALA A 23 1.05 -17.23 5.83
CA ALA A 23 1.97 -16.62 4.86
C ALA A 23 3.44 -16.73 5.33
N ARG A 24 3.72 -16.36 6.60
CA ARG A 24 5.05 -16.46 7.21
C ARG A 24 5.57 -17.90 7.19
N ASP A 25 4.76 -18.84 7.67
CA ASP A 25 5.17 -20.24 7.84
C ASP A 25 5.42 -20.93 6.48
N HIS A 26 4.91 -20.36 5.39
CA HIS A 26 5.15 -20.81 4.01
C HIS A 26 6.12 -19.91 3.23
N GLY A 27 6.89 -19.07 3.93
CA GLY A 27 8.04 -18.36 3.34
C GLY A 27 7.74 -17.01 2.69
N ALA A 28 6.62 -16.39 3.00
CA ALA A 28 6.41 -14.99 2.63
C ALA A 28 7.42 -14.09 3.38
N ASP A 29 7.99 -13.12 2.66
CA ASP A 29 8.93 -12.16 3.23
C ASP A 29 8.20 -11.04 3.99
N ARG A 30 6.98 -10.71 3.54
CA ARG A 30 6.10 -9.71 4.13
C ARG A 30 4.64 -9.97 3.74
N VAL A 31 3.74 -9.25 4.37
CA VAL A 31 2.31 -9.30 4.06
C VAL A 31 1.79 -7.90 3.71
N GLU A 32 0.78 -7.83 2.84
CA GLU A 32 -0.06 -6.66 2.66
C GLU A 32 -1.35 -6.89 3.45
N LEU A 33 -1.60 -6.07 4.47
CA LEU A 33 -2.78 -6.18 5.32
C LEU A 33 -3.87 -5.21 4.86
N CYS A 34 -5.05 -5.75 4.63
CA CYS A 34 -6.26 -4.97 4.39
C CYS A 34 -7.47 -5.60 5.08
N THR A 35 -8.62 -4.94 5.00
CA THR A 35 -9.94 -5.52 5.26
C THR A 35 -10.82 -5.34 4.03
N GLY A 36 -11.99 -5.98 3.94
CA GLY A 36 -12.90 -5.81 2.79
C GLY A 36 -12.25 -6.15 1.44
N LEU A 37 -11.51 -7.26 1.35
CA LEU A 37 -10.76 -7.61 0.14
C LEU A 37 -11.68 -7.77 -1.08
N GLU A 38 -12.92 -8.19 -0.90
CA GLU A 38 -13.98 -8.29 -1.91
C GLU A 38 -14.40 -6.92 -2.47
N LEU A 39 -14.09 -5.83 -1.75
CA LEU A 39 -14.31 -4.44 -2.16
C LEU A 39 -13.05 -3.79 -2.77
N GLY A 40 -12.00 -4.60 -2.99
CA GLY A 40 -10.70 -4.14 -3.45
C GLY A 40 -9.75 -3.73 -2.31
N GLY A 41 -10.11 -4.02 -1.07
CA GLY A 41 -9.34 -3.69 0.12
C GLY A 41 -9.66 -2.31 0.70
N LEU A 42 -9.72 -2.23 2.02
CA LEU A 42 -9.94 -1.01 2.82
C LEU A 42 -8.96 -0.99 3.99
N THR A 43 -8.85 0.17 4.65
CA THR A 43 -8.04 0.35 5.86
C THR A 43 -8.50 -0.61 6.96
N PRO A 44 -7.61 -1.44 7.52
CA PRO A 44 -7.94 -2.30 8.66
C PRO A 44 -7.96 -1.49 9.96
N SER A 45 -8.66 -2.01 10.98
CA SER A 45 -8.64 -1.41 12.31
C SER A 45 -7.23 -1.47 12.93
N ALA A 46 -6.90 -0.52 13.81
CA ALA A 46 -5.65 -0.51 14.57
C ALA A 46 -5.40 -1.84 15.31
N ALA A 47 -6.44 -2.40 15.95
CA ALA A 47 -6.34 -3.68 16.65
C ALA A 47 -6.00 -4.85 15.71
N LEU A 48 -6.48 -4.84 14.47
CA LEU A 48 -6.09 -5.84 13.48
C LEU A 48 -4.62 -5.66 13.06
N VAL A 49 -4.16 -4.41 12.87
CA VAL A 49 -2.75 -4.13 12.57
C VAL A 49 -1.85 -4.63 13.70
N GLU A 50 -2.16 -4.31 14.97
CA GLU A 50 -1.43 -4.79 16.15
C GLU A 50 -1.36 -6.31 16.20
N SER A 51 -2.49 -6.99 15.93
CA SER A 51 -2.55 -8.45 15.95
C SER A 51 -1.70 -9.09 14.85
N VAL A 52 -1.59 -8.45 13.69
CA VAL A 52 -0.73 -8.90 12.58
C VAL A 52 0.73 -8.57 12.85
N ALA A 53 1.04 -7.38 13.36
CA ALA A 53 2.40 -7.00 13.76
C ALA A 53 2.98 -7.97 14.80
N ALA A 54 2.16 -8.44 15.76
CA ALA A 54 2.55 -9.44 16.76
C ALA A 54 2.91 -10.83 16.14
N VAL A 55 2.55 -11.09 14.90
CA VAL A 55 3.00 -12.31 14.18
C VAL A 55 4.50 -12.27 13.87
N GLY A 56 5.09 -11.06 13.76
CA GLY A 56 6.51 -10.85 13.49
C GLY A 56 6.89 -10.85 12.01
N THR A 57 5.89 -10.88 11.10
CA THR A 57 6.13 -10.67 9.65
C THR A 57 5.93 -9.20 9.32
N PRO A 58 6.85 -8.55 8.57
CA PRO A 58 6.67 -7.17 8.17
C PRO A 58 5.33 -6.96 7.45
N ALA A 59 4.51 -6.02 7.93
CA ALA A 59 3.21 -5.73 7.36
C ALA A 59 3.21 -4.38 6.64
N GLN A 60 2.84 -4.38 5.36
CA GLN A 60 2.43 -3.20 4.61
C GLN A 60 0.93 -3.05 4.78
N VAL A 61 0.44 -1.90 5.20
CA VAL A 61 -0.98 -1.72 5.51
C VAL A 61 -1.63 -0.83 4.46
N LEU A 62 -2.68 -1.35 3.84
CA LEU A 62 -3.49 -0.57 2.91
C LEU A 62 -4.22 0.54 3.67
N VAL A 63 -4.09 1.77 3.19
CA VAL A 63 -4.86 2.92 3.66
C VAL A 63 -5.75 3.40 2.53
N ARG A 64 -7.03 3.09 2.64
CA ARG A 64 -8.11 3.44 1.72
C ARG A 64 -9.42 3.50 2.48
N CYS A 65 -9.97 4.69 2.62
CA CYS A 65 -11.10 4.96 3.51
C CYS A 65 -12.44 4.44 2.99
N ARG A 66 -12.60 4.22 1.68
CA ARG A 66 -13.84 3.73 1.05
C ARG A 66 -13.59 2.91 -0.21
N PRO A 67 -14.54 2.07 -0.63
CA PRO A 67 -14.51 1.43 -1.95
C PRO A 67 -14.82 2.44 -3.07
N GLY A 68 -14.74 2.00 -4.33
CA GLY A 68 -14.99 2.80 -5.52
C GLY A 68 -13.71 3.33 -6.17
N ASP A 69 -13.75 4.57 -6.63
CA ASP A 69 -12.63 5.23 -7.27
C ASP A 69 -11.52 5.66 -6.29
N PHE A 70 -10.53 6.37 -6.80
CA PHE A 70 -9.40 6.89 -6.04
C PHE A 70 -9.36 8.43 -6.03
N VAL A 71 -10.46 9.08 -6.42
CA VAL A 71 -10.60 10.54 -6.34
C VAL A 71 -11.17 10.88 -4.97
N HIS A 72 -10.34 11.40 -4.09
CA HIS A 72 -10.67 11.66 -2.70
C HIS A 72 -10.85 13.16 -2.46
N ASP A 73 -11.82 13.53 -1.65
CA ASP A 73 -11.97 14.90 -1.20
C ASP A 73 -11.03 15.25 -0.03
N ALA A 74 -11.06 16.51 0.41
CA ALA A 74 -10.17 17.00 1.46
C ALA A 74 -10.43 16.33 2.83
N GLU A 75 -11.69 15.95 3.12
CA GLU A 75 -12.05 15.26 4.36
C GLU A 75 -11.58 13.81 4.34
N GLU A 76 -11.73 13.12 3.20
CA GLU A 76 -11.22 11.77 2.98
C GLU A 76 -9.68 11.72 3.09
N ILE A 77 -8.96 12.68 2.48
CA ILE A 77 -7.50 12.77 2.61
C ILE A 77 -7.08 13.08 4.06
N ALA A 78 -7.84 13.92 4.78
CA ALA A 78 -7.57 14.18 6.20
C ALA A 78 -7.78 12.91 7.05
N LEU A 79 -8.85 12.15 6.81
CA LEU A 79 -9.11 10.86 7.44
C LEU A 79 -7.98 9.86 7.14
N MET A 80 -7.63 9.66 5.87
CA MET A 80 -6.54 8.75 5.47
C MET A 80 -5.20 9.17 6.08
N THR A 81 -4.94 10.47 6.22
CA THR A 81 -3.74 10.98 6.90
C THR A 81 -3.68 10.55 8.37
N ALA A 82 -4.82 10.59 9.07
CA ALA A 82 -4.93 10.12 10.45
C ALA A 82 -4.79 8.59 10.54
N GLU A 83 -5.39 7.85 9.59
CA GLU A 83 -5.25 6.40 9.49
C GLU A 83 -3.80 5.98 9.26
N VAL A 84 -3.06 6.66 8.38
CA VAL A 84 -1.62 6.43 8.15
C VAL A 84 -0.84 6.50 9.47
N ARG A 85 -1.03 7.55 10.26
CA ARG A 85 -0.36 7.68 11.57
C ARG A 85 -0.77 6.55 12.51
N SER A 86 -2.05 6.21 12.56
CA SER A 86 -2.60 5.17 13.41
C SER A 86 -2.01 3.79 13.08
N VAL A 87 -1.98 3.40 11.81
CA VAL A 87 -1.48 2.07 11.42
C VAL A 87 0.02 1.94 11.62
N ILE A 88 0.81 3.00 11.40
CA ILE A 88 2.24 3.00 11.71
C ILE A 88 2.45 2.86 13.23
N ALA A 89 1.73 3.64 14.04
CA ALA A 89 1.80 3.53 15.50
C ALA A 89 1.39 2.15 16.02
N SER A 90 0.51 1.44 15.31
CA SER A 90 0.09 0.06 15.61
C SER A 90 1.06 -1.02 15.12
N GLY A 91 2.21 -0.65 14.56
CA GLY A 91 3.30 -1.58 14.21
C GLY A 91 3.36 -1.95 12.73
N ALA A 92 2.68 -1.24 11.83
CA ALA A 92 2.89 -1.41 10.40
C ALA A 92 4.33 -1.03 10.02
N ARG A 93 4.96 -1.83 9.14
CA ARG A 93 6.28 -1.54 8.57
C ARG A 93 6.21 -0.45 7.50
N GLY A 94 5.06 -0.28 6.89
CA GLY A 94 4.81 0.72 5.88
C GLY A 94 3.34 0.77 5.49
N VAL A 95 3.05 1.65 4.54
CA VAL A 95 1.69 1.89 4.05
C VAL A 95 1.59 1.72 2.54
N VAL A 96 0.41 1.32 2.10
CA VAL A 96 0.03 1.19 0.69
C VAL A 96 -1.06 2.22 0.45
N ILE A 97 -0.76 3.27 -0.31
CA ILE A 97 -1.57 4.47 -0.47
C ILE A 97 -1.74 4.83 -1.94
N GLY A 98 -2.66 5.73 -2.24
CA GLY A 98 -2.80 6.34 -3.56
C GLY A 98 -4.02 7.24 -3.65
N ALA A 99 -3.93 8.23 -4.52
CA ALA A 99 -5.02 9.12 -4.86
C ALA A 99 -4.86 9.59 -6.31
N LEU A 100 -5.99 9.82 -6.99
CA LEU A 100 -6.04 10.40 -8.33
C LEU A 100 -6.85 11.70 -8.30
N THR A 101 -6.56 12.58 -9.25
CA THR A 101 -7.42 13.74 -9.54
C THR A 101 -8.64 13.32 -10.35
N ALA A 102 -9.61 14.20 -10.50
CA ALA A 102 -10.79 13.96 -11.33
C ALA A 102 -10.44 13.70 -12.81
N GLU A 103 -9.28 14.19 -13.26
CA GLU A 103 -8.74 13.96 -14.61
C GLU A 103 -8.02 12.61 -14.75
N GLY A 104 -7.95 11.82 -13.67
CA GLY A 104 -7.29 10.51 -13.64
C GLY A 104 -5.77 10.59 -13.54
N THR A 105 -5.17 11.75 -13.24
CA THR A 105 -3.73 11.86 -12.97
C THR A 105 -3.43 11.58 -11.51
N LEU A 106 -2.17 11.28 -11.18
CA LEU A 106 -1.77 11.13 -9.78
C LEU A 106 -2.02 12.44 -9.02
N ASP A 107 -2.75 12.39 -7.92
CA ASP A 107 -2.85 13.50 -6.98
C ASP A 107 -1.57 13.57 -6.14
N VAL A 108 -0.60 14.31 -6.67
CA VAL A 108 0.75 14.44 -6.09
C VAL A 108 0.70 15.05 -4.70
N GLU A 109 -0.19 16.02 -4.47
CA GLU A 109 -0.31 16.70 -3.18
C GLU A 109 -0.87 15.76 -2.11
N ALA A 110 -1.95 15.05 -2.43
CA ALA A 110 -2.53 14.07 -1.53
C ALA A 110 -1.54 12.94 -1.20
N VAL A 111 -0.89 12.36 -2.22
CA VAL A 111 0.10 11.29 -2.03
C VAL A 111 1.30 11.77 -1.21
N ALA A 112 1.80 12.99 -1.44
CA ALA A 112 2.89 13.56 -0.65
C ALA A 112 2.47 13.74 0.82
N ARG A 113 1.26 14.24 1.08
CA ARG A 113 0.72 14.41 2.44
C ARG A 113 0.62 13.09 3.18
N LEU A 114 0.12 12.02 2.54
CA LEU A 114 0.03 10.69 3.14
C LEU A 114 1.42 10.09 3.41
N ARG A 115 2.35 10.22 2.46
CA ARG A 115 3.76 9.82 2.64
C ARG A 115 4.40 10.53 3.82
N ASP A 116 4.24 11.85 3.90
CA ASP A 116 4.84 12.65 4.96
C ASP A 116 4.29 12.25 6.33
N ALA A 117 2.98 12.00 6.43
CA ALA A 117 2.37 11.47 7.66
C ALA A 117 2.96 10.11 8.09
N ALA A 118 3.28 9.23 7.13
CA ALA A 118 3.94 7.95 7.44
C ALA A 118 5.35 8.17 7.98
N ARG A 119 6.13 9.05 7.36
CA ARG A 119 7.52 9.34 7.76
C ARG A 119 7.65 10.19 9.02
N GLU A 120 6.65 11.02 9.31
CA GLU A 120 6.54 11.70 10.61
C GLU A 120 6.32 10.70 11.74
N ALA A 121 5.51 9.66 11.50
CA ALA A 121 5.25 8.63 12.49
C ALA A 121 6.43 7.65 12.65
N ASP A 122 7.07 7.25 11.55
CA ASP A 122 8.31 6.47 11.51
C ASP A 122 9.15 6.88 10.28
N PRO A 123 10.32 7.52 10.48
CA PRO A 123 11.21 7.89 9.36
C PRO A 123 11.64 6.72 8.46
N ALA A 124 11.56 5.47 8.96
CA ALA A 124 11.86 4.25 8.21
C ALA A 124 10.62 3.63 7.54
N ALA A 125 9.44 4.25 7.66
CA ALA A 125 8.22 3.74 7.06
C ALA A 125 8.36 3.62 5.53
N GLU A 126 8.00 2.47 5.02
CA GLU A 126 7.97 2.18 3.60
C GLU A 126 6.66 2.69 3.00
N VAL A 127 6.71 3.24 1.78
CA VAL A 127 5.52 3.78 1.12
C VAL A 127 5.41 3.20 -0.28
N THR A 128 4.28 2.55 -0.54
CA THR A 128 3.94 1.90 -1.81
C THR A 128 2.74 2.61 -2.45
N LEU A 129 2.79 2.89 -3.75
CA LEU A 129 1.61 3.29 -4.51
C LEU A 129 0.77 2.06 -4.82
N HIS A 130 -0.53 2.08 -4.49
CA HIS A 130 -1.44 0.98 -4.78
C HIS A 130 -1.96 1.00 -6.23
N ARG A 131 -2.90 0.11 -6.53
CA ARG A 131 -3.48 -0.11 -7.87
C ARG A 131 -4.24 1.07 -8.48
N ALA A 132 -4.27 2.25 -7.86
CA ALA A 132 -4.71 3.48 -8.53
C ALA A 132 -3.94 3.73 -9.84
N ILE A 133 -2.67 3.30 -9.91
CA ILE A 133 -1.86 3.40 -11.13
C ILE A 133 -2.48 2.62 -12.30
N ASP A 134 -3.17 1.50 -12.04
CA ASP A 134 -3.77 0.66 -13.09
C ASP A 134 -4.95 1.34 -13.81
N VAL A 135 -5.53 2.38 -13.20
CA VAL A 135 -6.64 3.18 -13.76
C VAL A 135 -6.25 4.65 -13.99
N ALA A 136 -4.99 5.00 -13.81
CA ALA A 136 -4.48 6.33 -14.11
C ALA A 136 -4.52 6.61 -15.63
N ALA A 137 -4.72 7.87 -16.00
CA ALA A 137 -4.74 8.29 -17.40
C ALA A 137 -3.39 8.05 -18.11
N ASP A 138 -2.28 8.15 -17.37
CA ASP A 138 -0.92 7.81 -17.83
C ASP A 138 -0.19 7.00 -16.75
N PRO A 139 -0.31 5.66 -16.77
CA PRO A 139 0.37 4.81 -15.78
C PRO A 139 1.91 4.89 -15.85
N VAL A 140 2.47 5.04 -17.06
CA VAL A 140 3.93 5.10 -17.25
C VAL A 140 4.48 6.43 -16.72
N GLY A 141 3.85 7.55 -17.06
CA GLY A 141 4.19 8.86 -16.51
C GLY A 141 4.02 8.90 -15.00
N THR A 142 2.95 8.29 -14.47
CA THR A 142 2.75 8.14 -13.03
C THR A 142 3.88 7.37 -12.38
N ALA A 143 4.31 6.23 -12.94
CA ALA A 143 5.43 5.46 -12.42
C ALA A 143 6.73 6.26 -12.40
N ALA A 144 6.97 7.11 -13.41
CA ALA A 144 8.15 7.95 -13.49
C ALA A 144 8.23 9.03 -12.38
N LEU A 145 7.11 9.41 -11.77
CA LEU A 145 7.05 10.36 -10.66
C LEU A 145 7.44 9.76 -9.30
N LEU A 146 7.29 8.43 -9.13
CA LEU A 146 7.42 7.79 -7.82
C LEU A 146 8.77 8.00 -7.15
N PRO A 147 9.93 7.92 -7.84
CA PRO A 147 11.22 8.17 -7.21
C PRO A 147 11.35 9.60 -6.64
N ALA A 148 10.87 10.61 -7.38
CA ALA A 148 10.87 12.00 -6.94
C ALA A 148 9.95 12.22 -5.73
N LEU A 149 8.85 11.46 -5.64
CA LEU A 149 7.96 11.45 -4.49
C LEU A 149 8.52 10.60 -3.33
N GLY A 150 9.64 9.93 -3.52
CA GLY A 150 10.25 9.05 -2.53
C GLY A 150 9.46 7.75 -2.27
N LEU A 151 8.60 7.36 -3.20
CA LEU A 151 7.95 6.06 -3.18
C LEU A 151 8.86 5.05 -3.89
N THR A 152 9.11 3.91 -3.25
CA THR A 152 10.07 2.92 -3.74
C THR A 152 9.42 1.71 -4.39
N ARG A 153 8.10 1.61 -4.29
CA ARG A 153 7.32 0.48 -4.80
C ARG A 153 6.01 0.92 -5.40
N VAL A 154 5.52 0.09 -6.31
CA VAL A 154 4.17 0.17 -6.86
C VAL A 154 3.53 -1.21 -6.87
N LEU A 155 2.27 -1.28 -6.52
CA LEU A 155 1.42 -2.44 -6.71
C LEU A 155 0.62 -2.22 -8.00
N THR A 156 0.82 -3.07 -8.99
CA THR A 156 0.16 -2.97 -10.30
C THR A 156 -0.16 -4.37 -10.85
N SER A 157 -1.19 -4.45 -11.64
CA SER A 157 -1.49 -5.61 -12.49
C SER A 157 -1.23 -5.32 -13.98
N GLY A 158 -0.46 -4.25 -14.29
CA GLY A 158 -0.16 -3.84 -15.67
C GLY A 158 -1.38 -3.25 -16.39
N GLY A 159 -2.31 -2.59 -15.65
CA GLY A 159 -3.54 -2.02 -16.20
C GLY A 159 -4.62 -3.05 -16.54
N ALA A 160 -4.40 -4.34 -16.24
CA ALA A 160 -5.34 -5.42 -16.49
C ALA A 160 -6.10 -5.85 -15.21
N PRO A 161 -7.22 -6.58 -15.33
CA PRO A 161 -7.92 -7.12 -14.17
C PRO A 161 -7.05 -8.04 -13.30
N ALA A 162 -6.14 -8.79 -13.91
CA ALA A 162 -5.19 -9.67 -13.23
C ALA A 162 -3.78 -9.52 -13.83
N ALA A 163 -2.74 -9.64 -12.99
CA ALA A 163 -1.35 -9.44 -13.38
C ALA A 163 -0.89 -10.32 -14.56
N GLY A 164 -1.35 -11.58 -14.64
CA GLY A 164 -1.05 -12.46 -15.77
C GLY A 164 -1.61 -12.03 -17.13
N GLN A 165 -2.47 -11.01 -17.15
CA GLN A 165 -3.06 -10.44 -18.36
C GLN A 165 -2.43 -9.08 -18.73
N GLY A 166 -1.67 -8.49 -17.80
CA GLY A 166 -1.04 -7.18 -17.92
C GLY A 166 0.44 -7.21 -18.34
N LEU A 167 0.91 -8.37 -18.79
CA LEU A 167 2.30 -8.59 -19.25
C LEU A 167 2.41 -8.45 -20.78
#